data_5ce60f131c1426b7877b35a5064851a2
#
_entry.id   5ce60f131c1426b7877b35a5064851a2
#
_cell.length_a   1.000
_cell.length_b   1.000
_cell.length_c   1.000
_cell.angle_alpha   90.00
_cell.angle_beta   90.00
_cell.angle_gamma   90.00
#
_symmetry.space_group_name_H-M   'P 1'
#
loop_
_entity.id
_entity.type
_entity.pdbx_description
1 polymer ?
#
loop_
_entity_poly.entity_id
_entity_poly.type
_entity_poly.pdbx_seq_one_letter_code
_entity_poly.pdbx_strand_id
1 'polypeptide(L)'
;VEKLYDEKIGPLNVFANNSVRFDNVELGDHHIICSFVTLTSNIRIGIGFHANIYSYVAHDCVIGDYVTFAPGVMCNGNVVIEDGAYIGTGAIIKQGTPESPIVIGAGAIVGMGAVVTKNVAPNTIVIGNPAKPMQSK
;
A
#
# COMPACT_ATOMS: atom_id res chain seq x y z
N VAL A 1 -12.31 -12.49 -6.53
CA VAL A 1 -11.20 -13.47 -6.39
C VAL A 1 -11.75 -14.84 -6.08
N GLU A 2 -12.58 -15.02 -5.04
CA GLU A 2 -13.20 -16.32 -4.68
C GLU A 2 -13.88 -16.99 -5.88
N LYS A 3 -14.68 -16.23 -6.65
CA LYS A 3 -15.34 -16.74 -7.85
C LYS A 3 -14.35 -17.26 -8.91
N LEU A 4 -13.18 -16.64 -9.03
CA LEU A 4 -12.15 -17.08 -9.97
C LEU A 4 -11.53 -18.41 -9.54
N TYR A 5 -11.33 -18.61 -8.25
CA TYR A 5 -10.86 -19.91 -7.73
C TYR A 5 -11.88 -21.02 -7.96
N ASP A 6 -13.18 -20.74 -7.79
CA ASP A 6 -14.25 -21.69 -8.09
C ASP A 6 -14.27 -22.10 -9.57
N GLU A 7 -13.91 -21.20 -10.47
CA GLU A 7 -13.77 -21.45 -11.91
C GLU A 7 -12.43 -22.10 -12.27
N LYS A 8 -11.59 -22.48 -11.30
CA LYS A 8 -10.23 -23.04 -11.47
C LYS A 8 -9.27 -22.12 -12.23
N ILE A 9 -9.49 -20.82 -12.14
CA ILE A 9 -8.56 -19.81 -12.64
C ILE A 9 -7.50 -19.59 -11.56
N GLY A 10 -6.27 -20.05 -11.82
CA GLY A 10 -5.17 -19.94 -10.88
C GLY A 10 -4.74 -18.49 -10.63
N PRO A 11 -3.97 -18.24 -9.56
CA PRO A 11 -3.46 -16.90 -9.25
C PRO A 11 -2.54 -16.39 -10.37
N LEU A 12 -2.69 -15.13 -10.70
CA LEU A 12 -1.82 -14.44 -11.66
C LEU A 12 -1.13 -13.28 -10.95
N ASN A 13 0.20 -13.34 -10.92
CA ASN A 13 1.05 -12.26 -10.43
C ASN A 13 1.76 -11.61 -11.61
N VAL A 14 1.62 -10.30 -11.75
CA VAL A 14 2.25 -9.51 -12.81
C VAL A 14 3.33 -8.63 -12.21
N PHE A 15 4.58 -8.83 -12.62
CA PHE A 15 5.73 -8.04 -12.20
C PHE A 15 6.40 -7.42 -13.41
N ALA A 16 6.57 -6.12 -13.40
CA ALA A 16 7.41 -5.47 -14.40
C ALA A 16 8.88 -5.89 -14.24
N ASN A 17 9.58 -6.15 -15.33
CA ASN A 17 10.97 -6.63 -15.31
C ASN A 17 11.95 -5.67 -14.62
N ASN A 18 11.59 -4.40 -14.52
CA ASN A 18 12.38 -3.35 -13.90
C ASN A 18 11.83 -2.93 -12.52
N SER A 19 10.95 -3.73 -11.93
CA SER A 19 10.64 -3.62 -10.50
C SER A 19 11.75 -4.25 -9.67
N VAL A 20 11.94 -3.75 -8.44
CA VAL A 20 13.01 -4.20 -7.56
C VAL A 20 12.41 -4.77 -6.28
N ARG A 21 12.88 -5.93 -5.86
CA ARG A 21 12.50 -6.58 -4.62
C ARG A 21 13.75 -7.03 -3.88
N PHE A 22 13.85 -6.65 -2.60
CA PHE A 22 14.96 -7.04 -1.71
C PHE A 22 14.61 -8.31 -0.93
N ASP A 23 15.27 -8.53 0.19
CA ASP A 23 15.16 -9.75 0.98
C ASP A 23 13.91 -9.76 1.88
N ASN A 24 13.40 -10.95 2.20
CA ASN A 24 12.28 -11.18 3.10
C ASN A 24 11.02 -10.40 2.70
N VAL A 25 10.64 -10.45 1.44
CA VAL A 25 9.37 -9.92 0.94
C VAL A 25 8.42 -11.08 0.71
N GLU A 26 7.43 -11.19 1.59
CA GLU A 26 6.35 -12.18 1.51
C GLU A 26 5.17 -11.55 0.75
N LEU A 27 4.73 -12.21 -0.30
CA LEU A 27 3.62 -11.76 -1.16
C LEU A 27 2.56 -12.85 -1.21
N GLY A 28 1.29 -12.47 -1.05
CA GLY A 28 0.14 -13.33 -1.39
C GLY A 28 0.02 -13.55 -2.91
N ASP A 29 -1.20 -13.56 -3.42
CA ASP A 29 -1.50 -13.79 -4.83
C ASP A 29 -2.13 -12.57 -5.50
N HIS A 30 -2.25 -12.61 -6.84
CA HIS A 30 -2.94 -11.62 -7.68
C HIS A 30 -2.36 -10.20 -7.63
N HIS A 31 -1.03 -10.08 -7.59
CA HIS A 31 -0.37 -8.78 -7.57
C HIS A 31 -0.19 -8.18 -8.96
N ILE A 32 -0.23 -6.84 -9.00
CA ILE A 32 0.22 -6.05 -10.15
C ILE A 32 1.29 -5.08 -9.64
N ILE A 33 2.55 -5.39 -9.95
CA ILE A 33 3.71 -4.58 -9.57
C ILE A 33 4.27 -3.94 -10.82
N CYS A 34 4.03 -2.65 -10.98
CA CYS A 34 4.40 -1.88 -12.16
C CYS A 34 5.90 -1.52 -12.19
N SER A 35 6.31 -0.89 -13.31
CA SER A 35 7.70 -0.46 -13.53
C SER A 35 8.20 0.48 -12.44
N PHE A 36 9.46 0.30 -12.06
CA PHE A 36 10.18 1.11 -11.07
C PHE A 36 9.57 1.09 -9.66
N VAL A 37 8.73 0.12 -9.36
CA VAL A 37 8.30 -0.16 -7.98
C VAL A 37 9.45 -0.80 -7.24
N THR A 38 9.68 -0.36 -5.99
CA THR A 38 10.67 -0.94 -5.10
C THR A 38 10.01 -1.46 -3.84
N LEU A 39 10.15 -2.77 -3.58
CA LEU A 39 9.80 -3.41 -2.33
C LEU A 39 11.09 -3.71 -1.58
N THR A 40 11.31 -3.06 -0.43
CA THR A 40 12.56 -3.26 0.32
C THR A 40 12.54 -4.52 1.18
N SER A 41 12.95 -4.49 2.44
CA SER A 41 13.14 -5.70 3.23
C SER A 41 12.10 -5.88 4.33
N ASN A 42 11.85 -7.15 4.73
CA ASN A 42 10.96 -7.50 5.82
C ASN A 42 9.53 -6.98 5.62
N ILE A 43 8.97 -7.22 4.45
CA ILE A 43 7.63 -6.74 4.08
C ILE A 43 6.70 -7.94 3.96
N ARG A 44 5.48 -7.81 4.47
CA ARG A 44 4.38 -8.73 4.18
C ARG A 44 3.28 -8.01 3.44
N ILE A 45 2.81 -8.61 2.35
CA ILE A 45 1.75 -8.07 1.50
C ILE A 45 0.70 -9.16 1.29
N GLY A 46 -0.55 -8.85 1.59
CA GLY A 46 -1.71 -9.73 1.40
C GLY A 46 -1.98 -10.03 -0.07
N ILE A 47 -3.20 -10.33 -0.45
CA ILE A 47 -3.57 -10.64 -1.84
C ILE A 47 -4.02 -9.39 -2.60
N GLY A 48 -3.86 -9.39 -3.94
CA GLY A 48 -4.41 -8.36 -4.81
C GLY A 48 -3.77 -6.97 -4.67
N PHE A 49 -2.54 -6.88 -4.19
CA PHE A 49 -1.84 -5.59 -4.10
C PHE A 49 -1.51 -5.05 -5.48
N HIS A 50 -1.90 -3.80 -5.72
CA HIS A 50 -1.58 -3.08 -6.95
C HIS A 50 -0.66 -1.90 -6.63
N ALA A 51 0.60 -1.99 -7.03
CA ALA A 51 1.58 -0.90 -6.93
C ALA A 51 1.84 -0.29 -8.31
N ASN A 52 1.43 0.95 -8.50
CA ASN A 52 1.69 1.70 -9.72
C ASN A 52 3.14 2.21 -9.78
N ILE A 53 3.52 2.68 -10.98
CA ILE A 53 4.87 3.12 -11.33
C ILE A 53 5.48 4.06 -10.28
N TYR A 54 6.79 3.90 -10.05
CA TYR A 54 7.60 4.75 -9.15
C TYR A 54 7.16 4.75 -7.67
N SER A 55 6.32 3.81 -7.24
CA SER A 55 5.97 3.66 -5.83
C SER A 55 7.04 2.85 -5.10
N TYR A 56 7.09 3.00 -3.77
CA TYR A 56 7.87 2.07 -2.96
C TYR A 56 7.19 1.70 -1.64
N VAL A 57 7.54 0.53 -1.14
CA VAL A 57 7.27 0.09 0.22
C VAL A 57 8.61 -0.09 0.91
N ALA A 58 8.86 0.70 1.95
CA ALA A 58 10.08 0.61 2.74
C ALA A 58 9.99 -0.54 3.77
N HIS A 59 11.03 -0.71 4.55
CA HIS A 59 11.25 -1.84 5.43
C HIS A 59 10.19 -1.99 6.54
N ASP A 60 9.98 -3.24 6.99
CA ASP A 60 9.15 -3.58 8.13
C ASP A 60 7.70 -3.13 8.00
N CYS A 61 7.16 -3.18 6.78
CA CYS A 61 5.77 -2.82 6.48
C CYS A 61 4.88 -4.05 6.37
N VAL A 62 3.61 -3.86 6.76
CA VAL A 62 2.54 -4.83 6.55
C VAL A 62 1.45 -4.20 5.71
N ILE A 63 1.17 -4.78 4.54
CA ILE A 63 0.16 -4.33 3.61
C ILE A 63 -0.94 -5.40 3.55
N GLY A 64 -2.17 -5.02 3.80
CA GLY A 64 -3.33 -5.89 3.75
C GLY A 64 -3.75 -6.27 2.34
N ASP A 65 -4.93 -6.86 2.24
CA ASP A 65 -5.50 -7.34 1.00
C ASP A 65 -6.09 -6.18 0.17
N TYR A 66 -5.97 -6.29 -1.15
CA TYR A 66 -6.57 -5.35 -2.14
C TYR A 66 -6.17 -3.87 -1.94
N VAL A 67 -5.03 -3.62 -1.37
CA VAL A 67 -4.47 -2.27 -1.23
C VAL A 67 -3.98 -1.79 -2.59
N THR A 68 -4.27 -0.53 -2.91
CA THR A 68 -3.81 0.11 -4.16
C THR A 68 -2.92 1.31 -3.87
N PHE A 69 -1.73 1.31 -4.46
CA PHE A 69 -0.86 2.47 -4.56
C PHE A 69 -0.98 3.10 -5.94
N ALA A 70 -1.41 4.34 -6.01
CA ALA A 70 -1.33 5.15 -7.21
C ALA A 70 0.14 5.53 -7.53
N PRO A 71 0.46 6.10 -8.70
CA PRO A 71 1.84 6.40 -9.06
C PRO A 71 2.60 7.25 -8.02
N GLY A 72 3.85 6.90 -7.77
CA GLY A 72 4.76 7.68 -6.93
C GLY A 72 4.43 7.71 -5.44
N VAL A 73 3.72 6.73 -4.93
CA VAL A 73 3.46 6.61 -3.48
C VAL A 73 4.75 6.29 -2.74
N MET A 74 4.99 7.02 -1.65
CA MET A 74 6.18 6.89 -0.79
C MET A 74 5.76 6.34 0.58
N CYS A 75 5.76 5.01 0.71
CA CYS A 75 5.47 4.33 1.98
C CYS A 75 6.76 4.06 2.74
N ASN A 76 7.04 4.85 3.78
CA ASN A 76 8.24 4.69 4.59
C ASN A 76 8.12 3.51 5.58
N GLY A 77 9.19 3.24 6.33
CA GLY A 77 9.29 2.04 7.16
C GLY A 77 8.33 1.99 8.35
N ASN A 78 8.04 0.79 8.85
CA ASN A 78 7.16 0.53 9.98
C ASN A 78 5.75 1.13 9.77
N VAL A 79 5.14 0.81 8.64
CA VAL A 79 3.77 1.21 8.30
C VAL A 79 2.90 -0.02 8.15
N VAL A 80 1.69 0.04 8.69
CA VAL A 80 0.63 -0.95 8.51
C VAL A 80 -0.46 -0.31 7.66
N ILE A 81 -0.79 -0.92 6.53
CA ILE A 81 -1.92 -0.50 5.69
C ILE A 81 -2.91 -1.66 5.66
N GLU A 82 -4.10 -1.40 6.17
CA GLU A 82 -5.15 -2.41 6.26
C GLU A 82 -5.90 -2.57 4.91
N ASP A 83 -6.75 -3.60 4.85
CA ASP A 83 -7.41 -4.07 3.63
C ASP A 83 -8.17 -2.98 2.88
N GLY A 84 -8.08 -3.02 1.56
CA GLY A 84 -8.84 -2.17 0.65
C GLY A 84 -8.48 -0.68 0.70
N ALA A 85 -7.43 -0.29 1.39
CA ALA A 85 -7.01 1.10 1.42
C ALA A 85 -6.49 1.56 0.05
N TYR A 86 -6.78 2.81 -0.30
CA TYR A 86 -6.27 3.46 -1.51
C TYR A 86 -5.33 4.60 -1.16
N ILE A 87 -4.12 4.55 -1.70
CA ILE A 87 -3.10 5.59 -1.49
C ILE A 87 -2.91 6.36 -2.79
N GLY A 88 -3.27 7.63 -2.78
CA GLY A 88 -3.28 8.52 -3.94
C GLY A 88 -1.89 8.89 -4.45
N THR A 89 -1.84 9.32 -5.72
CA THR A 89 -0.61 9.70 -6.42
C THR A 89 0.26 10.64 -5.62
N GLY A 90 1.54 10.30 -5.46
CA GLY A 90 2.53 11.14 -4.77
C GLY A 90 2.27 11.33 -3.27
N ALA A 91 1.39 10.54 -2.67
CA ALA A 91 1.22 10.58 -1.22
C ALA A 91 2.45 10.06 -0.49
N ILE A 92 2.75 10.66 0.65
CA ILE A 92 3.90 10.30 1.50
C ILE A 92 3.36 9.84 2.84
N ILE A 93 3.74 8.64 3.27
CA ILE A 93 3.42 8.13 4.59
C ILE A 93 4.67 8.18 5.44
N LYS A 94 4.59 8.91 6.56
CA LYS A 94 5.70 9.07 7.51
C LYS A 94 6.13 7.71 8.04
N GLN A 95 7.41 7.54 8.28
CA GLN A 95 7.95 6.38 8.99
C GLN A 95 7.39 6.27 10.42
N GLY A 96 6.95 5.08 10.78
CA GLY A 96 6.64 4.71 12.16
C GLY A 96 7.86 4.14 12.89
N THR A 97 7.61 3.45 13.99
CA THR A 97 8.62 2.65 14.71
C THR A 97 8.04 1.26 14.98
N PRO A 98 8.85 0.26 15.34
CA PRO A 98 8.34 -1.06 15.69
C PRO A 98 7.28 -1.02 16.81
N GLU A 99 7.44 -0.14 17.79
CA GLU A 99 6.54 0.01 18.93
C GLU A 99 5.31 0.89 18.62
N SER A 100 5.41 1.71 17.57
CA SER A 100 4.35 2.65 17.16
C SER A 100 4.35 2.82 15.63
N PRO A 101 3.88 1.83 14.87
CA PRO A 101 3.76 1.95 13.43
C PRO A 101 2.73 3.01 13.06
N ILE A 102 2.86 3.58 11.88
CA ILE A 102 1.77 4.37 11.28
C ILE A 102 0.74 3.40 10.70
N VAL A 103 -0.51 3.54 11.10
CA VAL A 103 -1.60 2.68 10.64
C VAL A 103 -2.53 3.46 9.71
N ILE A 104 -2.75 2.90 8.52
CA ILE A 104 -3.79 3.34 7.57
C ILE A 104 -4.93 2.32 7.66
N GLY A 105 -6.06 2.72 8.20
CA GLY A 105 -7.20 1.83 8.46
C GLY A 105 -7.86 1.30 7.19
N ALA A 106 -8.56 0.18 7.34
CA ALA A 106 -9.22 -0.52 6.24
C ALA A 106 -10.16 0.40 5.46
N GLY A 107 -10.13 0.31 4.12
CA GLY A 107 -10.94 1.13 3.24
C GLY A 107 -10.66 2.64 3.30
N ALA A 108 -9.60 3.07 3.99
CA ALA A 108 -9.23 4.48 4.01
C ALA A 108 -8.71 4.95 2.64
N ILE A 109 -8.93 6.23 2.36
CA ILE A 109 -8.44 6.89 1.14
C ILE A 109 -7.47 7.99 1.54
N VAL A 110 -6.22 7.85 1.13
CA VAL A 110 -5.23 8.92 1.22
C VAL A 110 -5.23 9.67 -0.11
N GLY A 111 -5.61 10.95 -0.09
CA GLY A 111 -5.68 11.77 -1.28
C GLY A 111 -4.31 12.03 -1.92
N MET A 112 -4.30 12.37 -3.21
CA MET A 112 -3.07 12.65 -3.94
C MET A 112 -2.25 13.76 -3.26
N GLY A 113 -0.93 13.60 -3.20
CA GLY A 113 0.00 14.56 -2.61
C GLY A 113 -0.14 14.75 -1.09
N ALA A 114 -0.95 13.95 -0.42
CA ALA A 114 -1.10 14.04 1.03
C ALA A 114 0.15 13.57 1.77
N VAL A 115 0.47 14.22 2.89
CA VAL A 115 1.57 13.83 3.77
C VAL A 115 0.98 13.30 5.09
N VAL A 116 0.92 11.99 5.20
CA VAL A 116 0.37 11.30 6.37
C VAL A 116 1.41 11.26 7.48
N THR A 117 1.11 11.92 8.59
CA THR A 117 2.00 12.02 9.78
C THR A 117 1.44 11.31 11.01
N LYS A 118 0.20 10.82 10.96
CA LYS A 118 -0.52 10.14 12.04
C LYS A 118 -1.38 9.01 11.46
N ASN A 119 -1.87 8.14 12.32
CA ASN A 119 -2.80 7.09 11.93
C ASN A 119 -4.05 7.67 11.25
N VAL A 120 -4.55 6.93 10.28
CA VAL A 120 -5.79 7.23 9.55
C VAL A 120 -6.84 6.20 9.95
N ALA A 121 -8.00 6.65 10.41
CA ALA A 121 -9.08 5.75 10.81
C ALA A 121 -9.66 4.99 9.59
N PRO A 122 -10.23 3.80 9.78
CA PRO A 122 -10.89 3.06 8.72
C PRO A 122 -11.98 3.89 8.02
N ASN A 123 -12.16 3.66 6.72
CA ASN A 123 -13.15 4.33 5.87
C ASN A 123 -13.10 5.86 5.91
N THR A 124 -11.94 6.42 6.22
CA THR A 124 -11.73 7.87 6.30
C THR A 124 -10.98 8.37 5.06
N ILE A 125 -11.39 9.50 4.53
CA ILE A 125 -10.65 10.20 3.46
C ILE A 125 -9.78 11.27 4.11
N VAL A 126 -8.47 11.23 3.86
CA VAL A 126 -7.54 12.25 4.33
C VAL A 126 -6.84 12.94 3.17
N ILE A 127 -6.62 14.25 3.28
CA ILE A 127 -6.00 15.09 2.25
C ILE A 127 -5.05 16.12 2.87
N GLY A 128 -4.13 16.61 2.09
CA GLY A 128 -3.27 17.76 2.40
C GLY A 128 -1.98 17.42 3.12
N ASN A 129 -1.24 18.46 3.48
CA ASN A 129 0.03 18.41 4.20
C ASN A 129 0.01 19.35 5.43
N PRO A 130 -0.01 18.84 6.66
CA PRO A 130 -0.19 17.43 7.01
C PRO A 130 -1.60 16.92 6.63
N ALA A 131 -1.71 15.63 6.35
CA ALA A 131 -3.00 15.01 5.99
C ALA A 131 -4.00 15.11 7.14
N LYS A 132 -5.22 15.53 6.80
CA LYS A 132 -6.35 15.66 7.74
C LYS A 132 -7.60 15.06 7.12
N PRO A 133 -8.55 14.56 7.94
CA PRO A 133 -9.83 14.09 7.43
C PRO A 133 -10.53 15.16 6.59
N MET A 134 -11.01 14.75 5.43
CA MET A 134 -11.82 15.60 4.59
C MET A 134 -13.19 15.78 5.24
N GLN A 135 -13.57 17.02 5.53
CA GLN A 135 -14.91 17.33 6.05
C GLN A 135 -15.92 17.20 4.90
N SER A 136 -16.97 16.40 5.09
CA SER A 136 -18.16 16.46 4.25
C SER A 136 -18.81 17.83 4.44
N LYS A 137 -19.07 18.50 3.33
CA LYS A 137 -19.92 19.70 3.34
C LYS A 137 -21.37 19.33 3.59
#